data_5da3f15365b96c46bff2c67b10db8266
#
_entry.id   5da3f15365b96c46bff2c67b10db8266
#
_cell.length_a   1.000
_cell.length_b   1.000
_cell.length_c   1.000
_cell.angle_alpha   90.00
_cell.angle_beta   90.00
_cell.angle_gamma   90.00
#
_symmetry.space_group_name_H-M   'P 1'
#
loop_
_entity.id
_entity.type
_entity.pdbx_description
1 polymer ?
#
loop_
_entity_poly.entity_id
_entity_poly.type
_entity_poly.pdbx_seq_one_letter_code
_entity_poly.pdbx_strand_id
1 'polypeptide(L)'
;MHRWRRLALSCWRHWANWFNMDAIFNVLKPPQMTSHDVIGFLRRVLNTKKIGHGGTLDPDAAGVLPVFAGSATRLLEFAVEGRKEYIAEFTLGAQTVTGDDSGEVVKTMPVPAFDKQELEAVLARFTGKQMQLPPMYSAIKINGKKLYQLARQGVEVERTARPIEVYKLELLHYTANSFTVRVACSKGTYIRVLGEDLATALGTCGTMSFLLRTQVGAYTIDKACTLQEIAENPEACAAEPLTAVAELPKLKVNARQAARITNGVRTTVAQTADGRYVLLGPGDEFLGIVRCEQERLQAEKILEHYPMPEE
;
A
#
# COMPACT_ATOMS: atom_id res chain seq x y z
N MET A 1 3.65 24.74 -2.87
CA MET A 1 2.97 24.42 -4.14
C MET A 1 3.68 24.93 -5.42
N HIS A 2 4.40 26.05 -5.42
CA HIS A 2 5.01 26.63 -6.64
C HIS A 2 6.27 25.90 -7.16
N ARG A 3 7.02 25.21 -6.32
CA ARG A 3 8.29 24.55 -6.72
C ARG A 3 8.06 23.31 -7.59
N TRP A 4 6.99 22.55 -7.34
CA TRP A 4 6.64 21.32 -8.07
C TRP A 4 6.05 21.58 -9.47
N ARG A 5 5.42 22.73 -9.70
CA ARG A 5 4.93 23.11 -11.04
C ARG A 5 6.04 23.37 -12.03
N ARG A 6 7.24 23.81 -11.60
CA ARG A 6 8.37 24.10 -12.48
C ARG A 6 9.08 22.84 -12.99
N LEU A 7 9.16 21.78 -12.18
CA LEU A 7 9.78 20.51 -12.60
C LEU A 7 8.99 19.82 -13.72
N ALA A 8 7.67 19.94 -13.73
CA ALA A 8 6.83 19.36 -14.78
C ALA A 8 7.00 20.05 -16.15
N LEU A 9 7.51 21.30 -16.19
CA LEU A 9 7.62 22.09 -17.43
C LEU A 9 8.98 21.94 -18.15
N SER A 10 10.03 21.46 -17.48
CA SER A 10 11.36 21.29 -18.09
C SER A 10 11.54 19.98 -18.87
N CYS A 11 10.72 18.97 -18.59
CA CYS A 11 10.80 17.63 -19.21
C CYS A 11 10.09 17.49 -20.58
N TRP A 12 9.52 18.55 -21.16
CA TRP A 12 8.65 18.49 -22.35
C TRP A 12 9.30 18.03 -23.65
N ARG A 13 10.60 17.76 -23.70
CA ARG A 13 11.31 17.49 -24.95
C ARG A 13 11.51 16.01 -25.32
N HIS A 14 11.12 15.03 -24.45
CA HIS A 14 11.33 13.59 -24.71
C HIS A 14 10.02 12.77 -24.79
N TRP A 15 8.89 13.36 -25.04
CA TRP A 15 7.52 12.85 -24.83
C TRP A 15 6.97 11.88 -25.87
N ALA A 16 7.74 11.38 -26.81
CA ALA A 16 7.20 10.67 -27.96
C ALA A 16 6.84 9.16 -27.71
N ASN A 17 7.33 8.52 -26.65
CA ASN A 17 7.22 7.04 -26.50
C ASN A 17 6.53 6.51 -25.23
N TRP A 18 5.92 7.35 -24.37
CA TRP A 18 5.36 6.92 -23.07
C TRP A 18 3.89 6.46 -23.11
N PHE A 19 3.31 6.27 -24.29
CA PHE A 19 1.94 5.83 -24.44
C PHE A 19 1.82 4.34 -24.09
N ASN A 20 0.99 4.02 -23.06
CA ASN A 20 0.60 2.66 -22.64
C ASN A 20 1.67 1.82 -21.91
N MET A 21 2.49 2.42 -21.06
CA MET A 21 3.39 1.62 -20.20
C MET A 21 2.58 0.82 -19.17
N ASP A 22 2.67 -0.51 -19.23
CA ASP A 22 2.17 -1.43 -18.21
C ASP A 22 3.29 -1.71 -17.22
N ALA A 23 3.30 -0.98 -16.10
CA ALA A 23 4.43 -1.01 -15.16
C ALA A 23 4.00 -0.77 -13.72
N ILE A 24 4.91 -1.09 -12.80
CA ILE A 24 4.79 -0.79 -11.39
C ILE A 24 5.94 0.14 -11.00
N PHE A 25 5.62 1.22 -10.30
CA PHE A 25 6.57 2.18 -9.76
C PHE A 25 6.58 2.08 -8.24
N ASN A 26 7.73 1.75 -7.66
CA ASN A 26 7.93 1.81 -6.22
C ASN A 26 8.27 3.26 -5.84
N VAL A 27 7.24 4.06 -5.55
CA VAL A 27 7.38 5.50 -5.34
C VAL A 27 7.77 5.81 -3.90
N LEU A 28 8.80 6.63 -3.70
CA LEU A 28 9.07 7.29 -2.43
C LEU A 28 8.15 8.52 -2.32
N LYS A 29 6.97 8.35 -1.70
CA LYS A 29 6.06 9.46 -1.46
C LYS A 29 6.67 10.45 -0.47
N PRO A 30 6.82 11.73 -0.82
CA PRO A 30 7.24 12.75 0.13
C PRO A 30 6.12 13.10 1.13
N PRO A 31 6.44 13.67 2.30
CA PRO A 31 5.44 14.27 3.18
C PRO A 31 4.74 15.46 2.51
N GLN A 32 3.60 15.89 3.06
CA GLN A 32 2.77 17.00 2.57
C GLN A 32 2.15 16.79 1.16
N MET A 33 2.13 15.55 0.69
CA MET A 33 1.38 15.13 -0.49
C MET A 33 0.42 14.01 -0.13
N THR A 34 -0.80 14.06 -0.63
CA THR A 34 -1.70 12.91 -0.55
C THR A 34 -1.24 11.81 -1.52
N SER A 35 -1.61 10.56 -1.26
CA SER A 35 -1.38 9.47 -2.23
C SER A 35 -2.07 9.76 -3.59
N HIS A 36 -3.15 10.56 -3.59
CA HIS A 36 -3.86 10.97 -4.79
C HIS A 36 -3.09 12.04 -5.59
N ASP A 37 -2.38 12.95 -4.92
CA ASP A 37 -1.51 13.94 -5.57
C ASP A 37 -0.36 13.26 -6.31
N VAL A 38 0.22 12.19 -5.72
CA VAL A 38 1.22 11.33 -6.39
C VAL A 38 0.64 10.72 -7.66
N ILE A 39 -0.58 10.17 -7.60
CA ILE A 39 -1.28 9.64 -8.79
C ILE A 39 -1.50 10.75 -9.82
N GLY A 40 -1.92 11.95 -9.40
CA GLY A 40 -2.12 13.10 -10.27
C GLY A 40 -0.82 13.57 -10.96
N PHE A 41 0.30 13.52 -10.23
CA PHE A 41 1.62 13.82 -10.79
C PHE A 41 2.03 12.78 -11.85
N LEU A 42 1.96 11.49 -11.51
CA LEU A 42 2.37 10.41 -12.40
C LEU A 42 1.46 10.27 -13.63
N ARG A 43 0.16 10.59 -13.53
CA ARG A 43 -0.72 10.68 -14.71
C ARG A 43 -0.21 11.67 -15.76
N ARG A 44 0.36 12.80 -15.32
CA ARG A 44 0.94 13.79 -16.21
C ARG A 44 2.26 13.31 -16.79
N VAL A 45 3.15 12.77 -15.93
CA VAL A 45 4.48 12.28 -16.34
C VAL A 45 4.35 11.13 -17.33
N LEU A 46 3.51 10.14 -17.04
CA LEU A 46 3.34 8.92 -17.85
C LEU A 46 2.28 9.07 -18.95
N ASN A 47 1.66 10.25 -19.07
CA ASN A 47 0.57 10.53 -20.03
C ASN A 47 -0.50 9.42 -20.07
N THR A 48 -0.89 8.89 -18.91
CA THR A 48 -1.89 7.83 -18.80
C THR A 48 -2.94 8.15 -17.74
N LYS A 49 -4.20 7.81 -18.01
CA LYS A 49 -5.30 7.93 -17.04
C LYS A 49 -5.42 6.70 -16.15
N LYS A 50 -4.99 5.54 -16.66
CA LYS A 50 -5.12 4.24 -15.99
C LYS A 50 -3.96 4.04 -15.04
N ILE A 51 -4.11 4.55 -13.81
CA ILE A 51 -3.09 4.50 -12.77
C ILE A 51 -3.74 4.44 -11.39
N GLY A 52 -3.16 3.65 -10.48
CA GLY A 52 -3.64 3.47 -9.12
C GLY A 52 -2.51 3.14 -8.15
N HIS A 53 -2.77 3.16 -6.84
CA HIS A 53 -1.76 2.87 -5.81
C HIS A 53 -2.16 1.72 -4.89
N GLY A 54 -1.18 0.98 -4.41
CA GLY A 54 -1.29 -0.18 -3.51
C GLY A 54 -1.33 0.20 -2.03
N GLY A 55 -2.28 1.05 -1.61
CA GLY A 55 -2.50 1.42 -0.21
C GLY A 55 -2.17 2.87 0.12
N THR A 56 -3.15 3.57 0.65
CA THR A 56 -3.04 4.98 1.03
C THR A 56 -1.99 5.20 2.12
N LEU A 57 -1.23 6.29 2.00
CA LEU A 57 -0.48 6.93 3.07
C LEU A 57 -1.14 8.27 3.39
N ASP A 58 -1.14 8.62 4.67
CA ASP A 58 -1.61 9.93 5.14
C ASP A 58 -0.78 11.05 4.51
N PRO A 59 -1.29 12.29 4.40
CA PRO A 59 -0.60 13.38 3.73
C PRO A 59 0.81 13.64 4.29
N ASP A 60 0.96 13.67 5.61
CA ASP A 60 2.22 13.97 6.29
C ASP A 60 3.14 12.74 6.43
N ALA A 61 2.61 11.53 6.22
CA ALA A 61 3.42 10.33 6.16
C ALA A 61 4.28 10.29 4.89
N ALA A 62 5.48 9.73 5.02
CA ALA A 62 6.40 9.49 3.90
C ALA A 62 6.58 8.00 3.61
N GLY A 63 7.27 7.67 2.51
CA GLY A 63 7.77 6.34 2.25
C GLY A 63 7.14 5.60 1.07
N VAL A 64 7.29 4.30 1.08
CA VAL A 64 6.96 3.38 -0.02
C VAL A 64 5.48 3.44 -0.41
N LEU A 65 5.20 3.81 -1.65
CA LEU A 65 3.87 3.82 -2.25
C LEU A 65 3.94 3.13 -3.62
N PRO A 66 3.63 1.81 -3.70
CA PRO A 66 3.57 1.13 -4.99
C PRO A 66 2.46 1.71 -5.85
N VAL A 67 2.81 2.15 -7.05
CA VAL A 67 1.89 2.74 -8.04
C VAL A 67 1.90 1.88 -9.29
N PHE A 68 0.72 1.56 -9.78
CA PHE A 68 0.48 0.67 -10.91
C PHE A 68 -0.06 1.49 -12.08
N ALA A 69 0.54 1.32 -13.26
CA ALA A 69 0.13 1.97 -14.49
C ALA A 69 -0.38 0.96 -15.53
N GLY A 70 -1.29 1.38 -16.37
CA GLY A 70 -1.82 0.56 -17.46
C GLY A 70 -2.57 -0.69 -16.98
N SER A 71 -2.35 -1.83 -17.62
CA SER A 71 -2.98 -3.10 -17.27
C SER A 71 -2.53 -3.61 -15.91
N ALA A 72 -1.33 -3.24 -15.43
CA ALA A 72 -0.83 -3.58 -14.10
C ALA A 72 -1.78 -3.12 -12.98
N THR A 73 -2.63 -2.12 -13.19
CA THR A 73 -3.67 -1.73 -12.22
C THR A 73 -4.62 -2.86 -11.82
N ARG A 74 -4.74 -3.91 -12.63
CA ARG A 74 -5.52 -5.12 -12.31
C ARG A 74 -4.88 -5.95 -11.19
N LEU A 75 -3.59 -5.73 -10.90
CA LEU A 75 -2.82 -6.44 -9.87
C LEU A 75 -2.80 -5.71 -8.51
N LEU A 76 -3.46 -4.56 -8.39
CA LEU A 76 -3.45 -3.74 -7.16
C LEU A 76 -3.82 -4.52 -5.90
N GLU A 77 -4.78 -5.43 -5.98
CA GLU A 77 -5.22 -6.21 -4.83
C GLU A 77 -4.10 -7.10 -4.25
N PHE A 78 -3.23 -7.64 -5.09
CA PHE A 78 -2.11 -8.49 -4.65
C PHE A 78 -1.05 -7.67 -3.90
N ALA A 79 -0.77 -6.45 -4.33
CA ALA A 79 0.16 -5.56 -3.64
C ALA A 79 -0.37 -5.10 -2.27
N VAL A 80 -1.70 -4.91 -2.14
CA VAL A 80 -2.32 -4.46 -0.89
C VAL A 80 -2.33 -5.58 0.17
N GLU A 81 -2.33 -6.85 -0.24
CA GLU A 81 -2.39 -8.00 0.68
C GLU A 81 -1.09 -8.24 1.45
N GLY A 82 0.04 -7.73 0.97
CA GLY A 82 1.35 -7.92 1.59
C GLY A 82 1.51 -7.28 2.97
N ARG A 83 2.46 -7.85 3.74
CA ARG A 83 2.98 -7.26 4.99
C ARG A 83 3.43 -5.83 4.75
N LYS A 84 3.23 -4.96 5.74
CA LYS A 84 3.71 -3.58 5.74
C LYS A 84 4.67 -3.36 6.90
N GLU A 85 5.68 -2.53 6.66
CA GLU A 85 6.60 -2.11 7.71
C GLU A 85 6.67 -0.59 7.76
N TYR A 86 6.74 -0.07 8.99
CA TYR A 86 6.79 1.35 9.29
C TYR A 86 7.84 1.66 10.34
N ILE A 87 8.40 2.87 10.28
CA ILE A 87 9.01 3.56 11.42
C ILE A 87 8.02 4.65 11.84
N ALA A 88 7.63 4.63 13.10
CA ALA A 88 6.68 5.58 13.66
C ALA A 88 7.21 6.16 14.96
N GLU A 89 7.02 7.47 15.15
CA GLU A 89 7.26 8.14 16.41
C GLU A 89 5.94 8.60 17.01
N PHE A 90 5.83 8.47 18.33
CA PHE A 90 4.67 8.89 19.11
C PHE A 90 5.10 9.85 20.19
N THR A 91 4.45 11.02 20.24
CA THR A 91 4.59 12.01 21.31
C THR A 91 3.53 11.73 22.37
N LEU A 92 3.94 11.70 23.63
CA LEU A 92 3.09 11.42 24.80
C LEU A 92 2.59 12.71 25.45
N GLY A 93 1.47 12.62 26.15
CA GLY A 93 0.89 13.70 26.93
C GLY A 93 -0.18 14.52 26.21
N ALA A 94 -0.33 14.37 24.89
CA ALA A 94 -1.38 15.02 24.10
C ALA A 94 -1.98 14.05 23.10
N GLN A 95 -3.29 14.15 22.87
CA GLN A 95 -4.03 13.41 21.84
C GLN A 95 -4.75 14.39 20.95
N THR A 96 -4.70 14.14 19.63
CA THR A 96 -5.37 14.95 18.63
C THR A 96 -6.60 14.23 18.06
N VAL A 97 -7.50 15.00 17.47
CA VAL A 97 -8.73 14.46 16.84
C VAL A 97 -8.43 13.51 15.67
N THR A 98 -7.28 13.65 15.00
CA THR A 98 -6.85 12.81 13.88
C THR A 98 -5.98 11.63 14.31
N GLY A 99 -5.43 11.67 15.54
CA GLY A 99 -4.43 10.73 16.04
C GLY A 99 -3.01 10.97 15.50
N ASP A 100 -2.81 12.07 14.74
CA ASP A 100 -1.53 12.56 14.24
C ASP A 100 -1.41 14.09 14.45
N ASP A 101 -0.24 14.66 14.22
CA ASP A 101 0.04 16.10 14.48
C ASP A 101 -0.77 17.06 13.58
N SER A 102 -1.52 16.58 12.59
CA SER A 102 -2.34 17.43 11.72
C SER A 102 -3.65 17.87 12.36
N GLY A 103 -4.07 17.24 13.48
CA GLY A 103 -5.33 17.48 14.16
C GLY A 103 -5.21 18.43 15.35
N GLU A 104 -6.35 19.02 15.74
CA GLU A 104 -6.45 19.78 16.97
C GLU A 104 -6.30 18.87 18.20
N VAL A 105 -5.66 19.39 19.26
CA VAL A 105 -5.51 18.68 20.54
C VAL A 105 -6.88 18.62 21.24
N VAL A 106 -7.34 17.42 21.53
CA VAL A 106 -8.63 17.15 22.20
C VAL A 106 -8.48 16.65 23.61
N LYS A 107 -7.28 16.20 24.00
CA LYS A 107 -7.00 15.69 25.35
C LYS A 107 -5.54 15.88 25.70
N THR A 108 -5.29 16.25 26.97
CA THR A 108 -3.94 16.26 27.55
C THR A 108 -3.92 15.45 28.84
N MET A 109 -2.81 14.76 29.10
CA MET A 109 -2.58 14.00 30.32
C MET A 109 -1.12 14.13 30.76
N PRO A 110 -0.83 14.08 32.08
CA PRO A 110 0.55 13.92 32.53
C PRO A 110 1.20 12.67 31.92
N VAL A 111 2.47 12.75 31.63
CA VAL A 111 3.26 11.59 31.21
C VAL A 111 3.90 10.99 32.46
N PRO A 112 3.55 9.75 32.85
CA PRO A 112 4.22 9.09 33.96
C PRO A 112 5.70 8.81 33.60
N ALA A 113 6.56 8.77 34.59
CA ALA A 113 7.92 8.28 34.38
C ALA A 113 7.87 6.79 34.02
N PHE A 114 8.62 6.39 33.01
CA PHE A 114 8.78 4.99 32.60
C PHE A 114 10.22 4.73 32.18
N ASP A 115 10.66 3.51 32.32
CA ASP A 115 11.95 3.06 31.86
C ASP A 115 11.83 2.24 30.54
N LYS A 116 12.99 1.84 30.02
CA LYS A 116 13.04 1.02 28.79
C LYS A 116 12.32 -0.31 28.95
N GLN A 117 12.45 -0.96 30.10
CA GLN A 117 11.90 -2.29 30.34
C GLN A 117 10.37 -2.24 30.42
N GLU A 118 9.82 -1.22 31.06
CA GLU A 118 8.37 -0.97 31.11
C GLU A 118 7.80 -0.70 29.73
N LEU A 119 8.47 0.13 28.94
CA LEU A 119 8.05 0.41 27.56
C LEU A 119 8.09 -0.85 26.68
N GLU A 120 9.18 -1.63 26.74
CA GLU A 120 9.29 -2.90 26.00
C GLU A 120 8.25 -3.92 26.44
N ALA A 121 7.90 -3.97 27.72
CA ALA A 121 6.82 -4.83 28.22
C ALA A 121 5.44 -4.42 27.66
N VAL A 122 5.18 -3.10 27.53
CA VAL A 122 3.96 -2.62 26.87
C VAL A 122 3.97 -3.00 25.39
N LEU A 123 5.06 -2.76 24.65
CA LEU A 123 5.16 -3.12 23.24
C LEU A 123 4.91 -4.61 22.98
N ALA A 124 5.43 -5.47 23.85
CA ALA A 124 5.23 -6.93 23.74
C ALA A 124 3.75 -7.33 23.81
N ARG A 125 2.93 -6.65 24.60
CA ARG A 125 1.49 -6.90 24.73
C ARG A 125 0.69 -6.59 23.46
N PHE A 126 1.19 -5.70 22.62
CA PHE A 126 0.56 -5.28 21.36
C PHE A 126 1.11 -6.02 20.14
N THR A 127 1.96 -7.03 20.36
CA THR A 127 2.44 -7.92 19.29
C THR A 127 1.49 -9.13 19.16
N GLY A 128 1.20 -9.54 17.94
CA GLY A 128 0.31 -10.66 17.64
C GLY A 128 -1.04 -10.23 17.07
N LYS A 129 -2.02 -11.15 17.11
CA LYS A 129 -3.38 -10.92 16.61
C LYS A 129 -4.19 -10.12 17.61
N GLN A 130 -4.89 -9.11 17.13
CA GLN A 130 -5.72 -8.23 17.94
C GLN A 130 -6.87 -7.61 17.14
N MET A 131 -7.84 -7.05 17.83
CA MET A 131 -8.94 -6.30 17.23
C MET A 131 -8.63 -4.81 17.33
N GLN A 132 -8.74 -4.08 16.22
CA GLN A 132 -8.53 -2.65 16.17
C GLN A 132 -9.77 -1.94 15.64
N LEU A 133 -10.23 -0.90 16.35
CA LEU A 133 -11.30 -0.02 15.90
C LEU A 133 -10.71 0.99 14.90
N PRO A 134 -11.15 0.99 13.61
CA PRO A 134 -10.63 1.96 12.65
C PRO A 134 -10.93 3.40 13.06
N PRO A 135 -10.03 4.37 12.82
CA PRO A 135 -10.27 5.75 13.16
C PRO A 135 -11.32 6.40 12.24
N MET A 136 -11.99 7.45 12.71
CA MET A 136 -12.92 8.23 11.89
C MET A 136 -12.21 8.88 10.68
N TYR A 137 -10.96 9.30 10.85
CA TYR A 137 -10.12 9.81 9.77
C TYR A 137 -9.50 8.67 8.95
N SER A 138 -10.35 7.91 8.23
CA SER A 138 -9.93 6.80 7.37
C SER A 138 -10.65 6.78 6.03
N ALA A 139 -10.10 6.03 5.06
CA ALA A 139 -10.69 5.86 3.73
C ALA A 139 -11.79 4.78 3.66
N ILE A 140 -12.13 4.16 4.79
CA ILE A 140 -13.23 3.17 4.88
C ILE A 140 -14.53 3.83 4.47
N LYS A 141 -15.35 3.10 3.72
CA LYS A 141 -16.68 3.55 3.30
C LYS A 141 -17.74 2.91 4.18
N ILE A 142 -18.66 3.72 4.69
CA ILE A 142 -19.92 3.31 5.31
C ILE A 142 -21.04 4.00 4.54
N ASN A 143 -22.02 3.25 4.06
CA ASN A 143 -23.15 3.75 3.25
C ASN A 143 -22.68 4.62 2.05
N GLY A 144 -21.60 4.18 1.38
CA GLY A 144 -21.05 4.85 0.19
C GLY A 144 -20.19 6.09 0.46
N LYS A 145 -20.16 6.64 1.69
CA LYS A 145 -19.35 7.80 2.08
C LYS A 145 -18.09 7.36 2.83
N LYS A 146 -16.96 8.01 2.58
CA LYS A 146 -15.71 7.74 3.31
C LYS A 146 -15.77 8.34 4.71
N LEU A 147 -15.27 7.61 5.72
CA LEU A 147 -15.31 8.03 7.13
C LEU A 147 -14.69 9.41 7.35
N TYR A 148 -13.54 9.72 6.73
CA TYR A 148 -12.91 11.02 6.87
C TYR A 148 -13.79 12.20 6.37
N GLN A 149 -14.70 11.94 5.40
CA GLN A 149 -15.62 12.97 4.91
C GLN A 149 -16.73 13.27 5.94
N LEU A 150 -17.18 12.23 6.67
CA LEU A 150 -18.13 12.38 7.77
C LEU A 150 -17.48 13.05 8.97
N ALA A 151 -16.25 12.64 9.32
CA ALA A 151 -15.48 13.24 10.40
C ALA A 151 -15.29 14.76 10.22
N ARG A 152 -14.95 15.21 8.99
CA ARG A 152 -14.83 16.65 8.68
C ARG A 152 -16.16 17.42 8.77
N GLN A 153 -17.29 16.72 8.74
CA GLN A 153 -18.62 17.30 8.94
C GLN A 153 -19.07 17.23 10.42
N GLY A 154 -18.19 16.79 11.34
CA GLY A 154 -18.52 16.56 12.73
C GLY A 154 -19.46 15.39 12.99
N VAL A 155 -19.66 14.53 11.99
CA VAL A 155 -20.55 13.35 12.10
C VAL A 155 -19.72 12.15 12.55
N GLU A 156 -20.01 11.65 13.72
CA GLU A 156 -19.47 10.38 14.22
C GLU A 156 -20.43 9.23 13.84
N VAL A 157 -19.86 8.11 13.40
CA VAL A 157 -20.63 6.90 13.07
C VAL A 157 -20.06 5.70 13.81
N GLU A 158 -20.92 4.76 14.13
CA GLU A 158 -20.53 3.49 14.74
C GLU A 158 -19.59 2.73 13.79
N ARG A 159 -18.49 2.22 14.34
CA ARG A 159 -17.46 1.47 13.61
C ARG A 159 -17.31 0.09 14.22
N THR A 160 -17.07 -0.90 13.39
CA THR A 160 -16.80 -2.26 13.83
C THR A 160 -15.30 -2.50 13.90
N ALA A 161 -14.82 -3.02 15.03
CA ALA A 161 -13.43 -3.45 15.18
C ALA A 161 -13.10 -4.55 14.17
N ARG A 162 -11.88 -4.53 13.64
CA ARG A 162 -11.40 -5.45 12.61
C ARG A 162 -10.17 -6.20 13.08
N PRO A 163 -10.01 -7.47 12.70
CA PRO A 163 -8.82 -8.22 13.04
C PRO A 163 -7.62 -7.64 12.31
N ILE A 164 -6.55 -7.42 13.04
CA ILE A 164 -5.22 -7.05 12.56
C ILE A 164 -4.18 -7.97 13.20
N GLU A 165 -2.97 -7.95 12.65
CA GLU A 165 -1.84 -8.66 13.23
C GLU A 165 -0.61 -7.77 13.20
N VAL A 166 0.02 -7.59 14.35
CA VAL A 166 1.32 -6.94 14.51
C VAL A 166 2.37 -8.04 14.59
N TYR A 167 3.12 -8.26 13.52
CA TYR A 167 4.11 -9.33 13.44
C TYR A 167 5.36 -9.03 14.25
N LYS A 168 5.73 -7.74 14.34
CA LYS A 168 6.89 -7.26 15.10
C LYS A 168 6.65 -5.82 15.53
N LEU A 169 7.01 -5.51 16.77
CA LEU A 169 7.01 -4.17 17.34
C LEU A 169 8.32 -4.00 18.11
N GLU A 170 9.24 -3.19 17.60
CA GLU A 170 10.60 -3.05 18.08
C GLU A 170 10.86 -1.61 18.48
N LEU A 171 11.33 -1.39 19.70
CA LEU A 171 11.74 -0.08 20.18
C LEU A 171 13.06 0.33 19.50
N LEU A 172 13.08 1.49 18.85
CA LEU A 172 14.26 2.07 18.24
C LEU A 172 14.89 3.17 19.11
N HIS A 173 14.06 4.02 19.68
CA HIS A 173 14.49 5.14 20.51
C HIS A 173 13.37 5.54 21.48
N TYR A 174 13.71 6.15 22.63
CA TYR A 174 12.72 6.76 23.51
C TYR A 174 13.33 7.92 24.30
N THR A 175 12.47 8.81 24.73
CA THR A 175 12.74 9.94 25.65
C THR A 175 11.72 9.92 26.78
N ALA A 176 11.73 10.91 27.65
CA ALA A 176 10.68 11.06 28.69
C ALA A 176 9.28 11.30 28.09
N ASN A 177 9.18 11.85 26.86
CA ASN A 177 7.92 12.31 26.26
C ASN A 177 7.63 11.71 24.89
N SER A 178 8.49 10.84 24.36
CA SER A 178 8.28 10.22 23.06
C SER A 178 8.96 8.87 22.95
N PHE A 179 8.50 8.06 21.98
CA PHE A 179 9.21 6.86 21.58
C PHE A 179 9.03 6.58 20.09
N THR A 180 10.06 5.98 19.50
CA THR A 180 10.12 5.59 18.09
C THR A 180 10.17 4.07 17.99
N VAL A 181 9.32 3.50 17.16
CA VAL A 181 9.24 2.05 16.96
C VAL A 181 9.32 1.67 15.49
N ARG A 182 9.81 0.47 15.23
CA ARG A 182 9.60 -0.24 13.97
C ARG A 182 8.42 -1.18 14.12
N VAL A 183 7.45 -1.06 13.22
CA VAL A 183 6.21 -1.86 13.24
C VAL A 183 6.12 -2.66 11.96
N ALA A 184 6.04 -3.99 12.07
CA ALA A 184 5.67 -4.85 10.96
C ALA A 184 4.27 -5.41 11.22
N CYS A 185 3.33 -5.19 10.29
CA CYS A 185 1.92 -5.51 10.52
C CYS A 185 1.19 -5.96 9.25
N SER A 186 -0.02 -6.50 9.45
CA SER A 186 -0.96 -6.87 8.41
C SER A 186 -1.58 -5.64 7.72
N LYS A 187 -2.19 -5.86 6.55
CA LYS A 187 -3.03 -4.84 5.91
C LYS A 187 -4.15 -4.37 6.86
N GLY A 188 -4.53 -3.11 6.75
CA GLY A 188 -5.63 -2.52 7.51
C GLY A 188 -5.27 -2.06 8.92
N THR A 189 -4.03 -2.27 9.37
CA THR A 189 -3.53 -1.73 10.63
C THR A 189 -3.35 -0.22 10.53
N TYR A 190 -3.95 0.53 11.47
CA TYR A 190 -3.80 1.97 11.63
C TYR A 190 -2.73 2.25 12.69
N ILE A 191 -1.59 2.77 12.25
CA ILE A 191 -0.45 3.05 13.15
C ILE A 191 -0.80 4.16 14.15
N ARG A 192 -1.63 5.13 13.77
CA ARG A 192 -2.15 6.18 14.66
C ARG A 192 -2.89 5.58 15.85
N VAL A 193 -3.82 4.65 15.60
CA VAL A 193 -4.59 3.96 16.66
C VAL A 193 -3.67 3.09 17.52
N LEU A 194 -2.71 2.40 16.91
CA LEU A 194 -1.71 1.64 17.68
C LEU A 194 -0.94 2.54 18.66
N GLY A 195 -0.56 3.75 18.23
CA GLY A 195 0.11 4.73 19.08
C GLY A 195 -0.76 5.22 20.25
N GLU A 196 -2.04 5.49 19.98
CA GLU A 196 -3.01 5.85 21.01
C GLU A 196 -3.20 4.73 22.06
N ASP A 197 -3.30 3.49 21.58
CA ASP A 197 -3.45 2.31 22.44
C ASP A 197 -2.18 2.09 23.29
N LEU A 198 -0.98 2.23 22.71
CA LEU A 198 0.30 2.15 23.42
C LEU A 198 0.43 3.23 24.48
N ALA A 199 0.10 4.48 24.16
CA ALA A 199 0.11 5.60 25.12
C ALA A 199 -0.87 5.36 26.28
N THR A 200 -2.06 4.86 25.97
CA THR A 200 -3.07 4.49 26.98
C THR A 200 -2.55 3.39 27.90
N ALA A 201 -1.85 2.40 27.38
CA ALA A 201 -1.26 1.32 28.18
C ALA A 201 -0.08 1.80 29.06
N LEU A 202 0.56 2.92 28.70
CA LEU A 202 1.54 3.63 29.54
C LEU A 202 0.90 4.56 30.57
N GLY A 203 -0.44 4.67 30.61
CA GLY A 203 -1.15 5.52 31.59
C GLY A 203 -1.25 7.00 31.19
N THR A 204 -1.10 7.31 29.92
CA THR A 204 -1.21 8.68 29.37
C THR A 204 -2.02 8.70 28.07
N CYS A 205 -1.97 9.77 27.31
CA CYS A 205 -2.44 9.83 25.92
C CYS A 205 -1.27 10.14 24.98
N GLY A 206 -1.45 9.90 23.68
CA GLY A 206 -0.37 10.16 22.72
C GLY A 206 -0.88 10.38 21.32
N THR A 207 0.00 10.94 20.49
CA THR A 207 -0.24 11.29 19.08
C THR A 207 0.93 10.81 18.23
N MET A 208 0.65 10.34 17.03
CA MET A 208 1.69 9.99 16.07
C MET A 208 2.31 11.27 15.49
N SER A 209 3.59 11.52 15.78
CA SER A 209 4.34 12.69 15.30
C SER A 209 5.12 12.44 14.00
N PHE A 210 5.42 11.17 13.70
CA PHE A 210 6.15 10.81 12.48
C PHE A 210 5.71 9.44 11.98
N LEU A 211 5.62 9.31 10.64
CA LEU A 211 5.37 8.02 9.99
C LEU A 211 6.14 7.88 8.69
N LEU A 212 6.96 6.85 8.61
CA LEU A 212 7.67 6.43 7.41
C LEU A 212 7.32 4.99 7.08
N ARG A 213 6.65 4.74 5.96
CA ARG A 213 6.45 3.37 5.48
C ARG A 213 7.68 2.85 4.75
N THR A 214 8.36 1.88 5.33
CA THR A 214 9.60 1.32 4.79
C THR A 214 9.36 0.14 3.84
N GLN A 215 8.19 -0.55 3.95
CA GLN A 215 7.90 -1.70 3.12
C GLN A 215 6.40 -1.90 2.87
N VAL A 216 6.05 -2.38 1.66
CA VAL A 216 4.73 -2.92 1.28
C VAL A 216 4.96 -4.17 0.43
N GLY A 217 4.70 -5.36 0.98
CA GLY A 217 4.99 -6.62 0.29
C GLY A 217 6.45 -6.70 -0.16
N ALA A 218 6.68 -6.88 -1.44
CA ALA A 218 8.01 -6.95 -2.04
C ALA A 218 8.68 -5.57 -2.27
N TYR A 219 7.95 -4.47 -2.08
CA TYR A 219 8.44 -3.11 -2.34
C TYR A 219 9.06 -2.53 -1.06
N THR A 220 10.35 -2.20 -1.12
CA THR A 220 11.15 -1.69 0.01
C THR A 220 11.69 -0.29 -0.27
N ILE A 221 12.01 0.45 0.79
CA ILE A 221 12.41 1.87 0.67
C ILE A 221 13.73 2.06 -0.06
N ASP A 222 14.65 1.13 0.07
CA ASP A 222 15.97 1.13 -0.61
C ASP A 222 15.86 1.03 -2.14
N LYS A 223 14.72 0.52 -2.65
CA LYS A 223 14.39 0.39 -4.08
C LYS A 223 13.33 1.38 -4.55
N ALA A 224 13.00 2.37 -3.72
CA ALA A 224 11.99 3.36 -4.07
C ALA A 224 12.59 4.51 -4.86
N CYS A 225 11.90 4.91 -5.94
CA CYS A 225 12.25 6.09 -6.72
C CYS A 225 11.48 7.33 -6.21
N THR A 226 12.14 8.46 -6.19
CA THR A 226 11.51 9.76 -5.98
C THR A 226 10.65 10.15 -7.18
N LEU A 227 9.72 11.08 -6.97
CA LEU A 227 8.91 11.63 -8.08
C LEU A 227 9.77 12.31 -9.15
N GLN A 228 10.91 12.88 -8.75
CA GLN A 228 11.84 13.52 -9.68
C GLN A 228 12.53 12.49 -10.56
N GLU A 229 13.10 11.43 -9.98
CA GLU A 229 13.74 10.34 -10.74
C GLU A 229 12.78 9.69 -11.74
N ILE A 230 11.52 9.45 -11.32
CA ILE A 230 10.50 8.92 -12.24
C ILE A 230 10.17 9.92 -13.36
N ALA A 231 10.16 11.24 -13.08
CA ALA A 231 9.91 12.23 -14.11
C ALA A 231 11.06 12.37 -15.10
N GLU A 232 12.29 12.18 -14.66
CA GLU A 232 13.50 12.25 -15.48
C GLU A 232 13.71 10.98 -16.31
N ASN A 233 13.49 9.81 -15.74
CA ASN A 233 13.65 8.51 -16.41
C ASN A 233 12.66 7.46 -15.88
N PRO A 234 11.41 7.45 -16.37
CA PRO A 234 10.39 6.49 -15.92
C PRO A 234 10.78 5.04 -16.16
N GLU A 235 11.47 4.72 -17.27
CA GLU A 235 11.86 3.35 -17.61
C GLU A 235 12.82 2.75 -16.57
N ALA A 236 13.78 3.54 -16.08
CA ALA A 236 14.71 3.09 -15.05
C ALA A 236 14.03 2.81 -13.70
N CYS A 237 12.87 3.44 -13.43
CA CYS A 237 12.10 3.27 -12.20
C CYS A 237 10.95 2.26 -12.35
N ALA A 238 10.69 1.79 -13.57
CA ALA A 238 9.60 0.87 -13.87
C ALA A 238 9.99 -0.57 -13.53
N ALA A 239 9.13 -1.25 -12.80
CA ALA A 239 9.19 -2.70 -12.60
C ALA A 239 8.11 -3.39 -13.41
N GLU A 240 8.41 -4.60 -13.87
CA GLU A 240 7.46 -5.43 -14.61
C GLU A 240 6.26 -5.82 -13.74
N PRO A 241 5.04 -5.91 -14.32
CA PRO A 241 3.83 -6.33 -13.60
C PRO A 241 3.96 -7.68 -12.86
N LEU A 242 4.77 -8.60 -13.38
CA LEU A 242 5.02 -9.91 -12.77
C LEU A 242 5.59 -9.81 -11.36
N THR A 243 6.33 -8.73 -11.03
CA THR A 243 6.92 -8.52 -9.71
C THR A 243 5.89 -8.43 -8.58
N ALA A 244 4.66 -7.99 -8.88
CA ALA A 244 3.58 -7.92 -7.89
C ALA A 244 3.06 -9.29 -7.43
N VAL A 245 3.33 -10.33 -8.19
CA VAL A 245 2.78 -11.68 -8.01
C VAL A 245 3.86 -12.76 -8.10
N ALA A 246 5.13 -12.38 -7.90
CA ALA A 246 6.28 -13.27 -8.03
C ALA A 246 6.22 -14.51 -7.13
N GLU A 247 5.52 -14.41 -5.98
CA GLU A 247 5.33 -15.48 -5.01
C GLU A 247 4.32 -16.56 -5.47
N LEU A 248 3.49 -16.24 -6.48
CA LEU A 248 2.52 -17.23 -7.00
C LEU A 248 3.23 -18.27 -7.90
N PRO A 249 2.82 -19.54 -7.83
CA PRO A 249 3.32 -20.56 -8.74
C PRO A 249 3.02 -20.19 -10.20
N LYS A 250 3.96 -20.47 -11.08
CA LYS A 250 3.85 -20.20 -12.51
C LYS A 250 3.27 -21.39 -13.25
N LEU A 251 2.36 -21.15 -14.17
CA LEU A 251 1.76 -22.14 -15.03
C LEU A 251 1.91 -21.74 -16.50
N LYS A 252 2.72 -22.46 -17.24
CA LYS A 252 2.90 -22.24 -18.67
C LYS A 252 1.89 -23.05 -19.47
N VAL A 253 1.26 -22.43 -20.46
CA VAL A 253 0.26 -23.05 -21.31
C VAL A 253 0.64 -22.91 -22.79
N ASN A 254 0.06 -23.76 -23.66
CA ASN A 254 0.24 -23.62 -25.09
C ASN A 254 -0.62 -22.49 -25.69
N ALA A 255 -0.35 -22.13 -26.96
CA ALA A 255 -1.03 -21.01 -27.64
C ALA A 255 -2.56 -21.16 -27.67
N ARG A 256 -3.09 -22.34 -27.93
CA ARG A 256 -4.54 -22.62 -27.97
C ARG A 256 -5.16 -22.47 -26.58
N GLN A 257 -4.50 -22.95 -25.53
CA GLN A 257 -4.94 -22.78 -24.14
C GLN A 257 -4.87 -21.32 -23.73
N ALA A 258 -3.76 -20.62 -24.03
CA ALA A 258 -3.58 -19.19 -23.74
C ALA A 258 -4.73 -18.36 -24.36
N ALA A 259 -4.99 -18.53 -25.63
CA ALA A 259 -6.07 -17.83 -26.34
C ALA A 259 -7.45 -18.10 -25.71
N ARG A 260 -7.76 -19.34 -25.37
CA ARG A 260 -9.03 -19.69 -24.72
C ARG A 260 -9.17 -19.05 -23.35
N ILE A 261 -8.15 -19.20 -22.50
CA ILE A 261 -8.19 -18.71 -21.11
C ILE A 261 -8.28 -17.18 -21.09
N THR A 262 -7.45 -16.49 -21.88
CA THR A 262 -7.45 -15.02 -21.91
C THR A 262 -8.74 -14.41 -22.45
N ASN A 263 -9.50 -15.18 -23.25
CA ASN A 263 -10.85 -14.81 -23.71
C ASN A 263 -11.98 -15.33 -22.78
N GLY A 264 -11.64 -15.77 -21.56
CA GLY A 264 -12.61 -16.12 -20.52
C GLY A 264 -13.18 -17.55 -20.62
N VAL A 265 -12.66 -18.38 -21.52
CA VAL A 265 -13.11 -19.76 -21.68
C VAL A 265 -12.43 -20.66 -20.66
N ARG A 266 -13.20 -21.32 -19.80
CA ARG A 266 -12.68 -22.35 -18.89
C ARG A 266 -11.96 -23.44 -19.67
N THR A 267 -10.72 -23.73 -19.28
CA THR A 267 -9.85 -24.62 -20.01
C THR A 267 -9.24 -25.65 -19.06
N THR A 268 -9.31 -26.94 -19.43
CA THR A 268 -8.70 -28.00 -18.64
C THR A 268 -7.19 -28.04 -18.90
N VAL A 269 -6.42 -28.11 -17.82
CA VAL A 269 -4.97 -28.34 -17.83
C VAL A 269 -4.69 -29.46 -16.85
N ALA A 270 -4.41 -30.63 -17.35
CA ALA A 270 -4.20 -31.86 -16.58
C ALA A 270 -3.08 -31.69 -15.54
N GLN A 271 -3.18 -32.38 -14.42
CA GLN A 271 -2.19 -32.42 -13.34
C GLN A 271 -1.91 -31.06 -12.69
N THR A 272 -2.86 -30.12 -12.78
CA THR A 272 -2.75 -28.81 -12.12
C THR A 272 -3.54 -28.84 -10.81
N ALA A 273 -2.86 -28.63 -9.68
CA ALA A 273 -3.48 -28.57 -8.38
C ALA A 273 -4.41 -27.34 -8.23
N ASP A 274 -5.37 -27.42 -7.32
CA ASP A 274 -6.23 -26.28 -7.01
C ASP A 274 -5.42 -25.12 -6.42
N GLY A 275 -5.68 -23.91 -6.89
CA GLY A 275 -4.96 -22.73 -6.45
C GLY A 275 -4.92 -21.59 -7.47
N ARG A 276 -4.18 -20.54 -7.11
CA ARG A 276 -3.88 -19.42 -8.00
C ARG A 276 -2.54 -19.58 -8.66
N TYR A 277 -2.45 -19.20 -9.92
CA TYR A 277 -1.25 -19.30 -10.73
C TYR A 277 -1.03 -18.02 -11.54
N VAL A 278 0.24 -17.68 -11.72
CA VAL A 278 0.68 -16.79 -12.79
C VAL A 278 0.52 -17.54 -14.10
N LEU A 279 -0.28 -17.02 -15.02
CA LEU A 279 -0.45 -17.59 -16.37
C LEU A 279 0.65 -17.07 -17.27
N LEU A 280 1.46 -18.00 -17.81
CA LEU A 280 2.47 -17.72 -18.82
C LEU A 280 2.04 -18.33 -20.16
N GLY A 281 2.21 -17.55 -21.22
CA GLY A 281 2.04 -18.03 -22.59
C GLY A 281 3.21 -18.91 -23.07
N PRO A 282 3.18 -19.37 -24.32
CA PRO A 282 4.20 -20.28 -24.86
C PRO A 282 5.61 -19.62 -24.95
N GLY A 283 5.71 -18.31 -25.09
CA GLY A 283 6.94 -17.52 -25.09
C GLY A 283 7.37 -16.98 -23.73
N ASP A 284 6.78 -17.50 -22.63
CA ASP A 284 6.97 -17.02 -21.25
C ASP A 284 6.42 -15.60 -20.98
N GLU A 285 5.61 -15.04 -21.87
CA GLU A 285 4.91 -13.78 -21.69
C GLU A 285 3.89 -13.88 -20.54
N PHE A 286 3.85 -12.85 -19.68
CA PHE A 286 2.92 -12.78 -18.55
C PHE A 286 1.53 -12.35 -19.01
N LEU A 287 0.60 -13.30 -19.10
CA LEU A 287 -0.77 -13.07 -19.57
C LEU A 287 -1.74 -12.64 -18.45
N GLY A 288 -1.45 -13.02 -17.20
CA GLY A 288 -2.34 -12.69 -16.10
C GLY A 288 -2.32 -13.70 -14.96
N ILE A 289 -3.41 -13.70 -14.18
CA ILE A 289 -3.62 -14.62 -13.06
C ILE A 289 -4.84 -15.47 -13.34
N VAL A 290 -4.71 -16.75 -13.07
CA VAL A 290 -5.76 -17.75 -13.18
C VAL A 290 -5.98 -18.47 -11.86
N ARG A 291 -7.18 -18.96 -11.66
CA ARG A 291 -7.53 -19.90 -10.60
C ARG A 291 -7.77 -21.28 -11.21
N CYS A 292 -7.16 -22.29 -10.62
CA CYS A 292 -7.43 -23.69 -10.91
C CYS A 292 -8.40 -24.25 -9.87
N GLU A 293 -9.45 -24.91 -10.32
CA GLU A 293 -10.37 -25.71 -9.52
C GLU A 293 -10.69 -26.99 -10.29
N GLN A 294 -10.35 -28.14 -9.73
CA GLN A 294 -10.54 -29.46 -10.35
C GLN A 294 -9.95 -29.54 -11.78
N GLU A 295 -8.69 -29.17 -11.93
CA GLU A 295 -7.97 -29.11 -13.22
C GLU A 295 -8.58 -28.15 -14.25
N ARG A 296 -9.53 -27.28 -13.87
CA ARG A 296 -10.14 -26.29 -14.74
C ARG A 296 -9.62 -24.90 -14.40
N LEU A 297 -8.95 -24.29 -15.35
CA LEU A 297 -8.47 -22.91 -15.24
C LEU A 297 -9.56 -21.93 -15.62
N GLN A 298 -9.71 -20.93 -14.78
CA GLN A 298 -10.54 -19.77 -15.02
C GLN A 298 -9.71 -18.49 -14.87
N ALA A 299 -9.86 -17.56 -15.83
CA ALA A 299 -9.24 -16.25 -15.74
C ALA A 299 -9.73 -15.48 -14.50
N GLU A 300 -8.80 -15.01 -13.68
CA GLU A 300 -9.09 -14.11 -12.53
C GLU A 300 -8.72 -12.67 -12.88
N LYS A 301 -7.51 -12.45 -13.42
CA LYS A 301 -7.02 -11.14 -13.90
C LYS A 301 -6.23 -11.36 -15.20
N ILE A 302 -6.72 -10.88 -16.30
CA ILE A 302 -6.02 -10.92 -17.59
C ILE A 302 -5.40 -9.56 -17.84
N LEU A 303 -4.10 -9.51 -18.05
CA LEU A 303 -3.34 -8.30 -18.40
C LEU A 303 -3.27 -8.13 -19.91
N GLU A 304 -3.01 -9.23 -20.61
CA GLU A 304 -2.85 -9.27 -22.05
C GLU A 304 -3.66 -10.44 -22.64
N HIS A 305 -4.33 -10.18 -23.76
CA HIS A 305 -5.07 -11.19 -24.50
C HIS A 305 -4.15 -11.88 -25.51
N TYR A 306 -4.12 -13.18 -25.46
CA TYR A 306 -3.38 -13.99 -26.44
C TYR A 306 -4.23 -14.17 -27.71
N PRO A 307 -3.67 -13.94 -28.91
CA PRO A 307 -4.42 -14.10 -30.15
C PRO A 307 -4.83 -15.55 -30.37
N MET A 308 -5.97 -15.76 -31.01
CA MET A 308 -6.34 -17.11 -31.47
C MET A 308 -5.33 -17.55 -32.54
N PRO A 309 -4.76 -18.77 -32.43
CA PRO A 309 -3.93 -19.30 -33.51
C PRO A 309 -4.77 -19.39 -34.77
N GLU A 310 -4.18 -19.00 -35.89
CA GLU A 310 -4.76 -19.25 -37.23
C GLU A 310 -4.93 -20.75 -37.42
N GLU A 311 -6.08 -21.19 -37.96
CA GLU A 311 -6.38 -22.60 -38.22
C GLU A 311 -5.53 -23.17 -39.36
#